data_9d52db258b1e20e20ed0d6559a86f122
#
_entry.id   9d52db258b1e20e20ed0d6559a86f122
#
_cell.length_a   1.000
_cell.length_b   1.000
_cell.length_c   1.000
_cell.angle_alpha   90.00
_cell.angle_beta   90.00
_cell.angle_gamma   90.00
#
_symmetry.space_group_name_H-M   'P 1'
#
loop_
_entity.id
_entity.type
_entity.pdbx_description
1 polymer ?
#
loop_
_entity_poly.entity_id
_entity_poly.type
_entity_poly.pdbx_seq_one_letter_code
_entity_poly.pdbx_strand_id
1 'polypeptide(L)'
;MSDLILSKHAQLKIHERRIDKDLLVKAIEKPEFLFYDLFSKSMIAIGKVVIQGNETYLVIPFIKEGASTKVITVYPCKEIQKEIDKKEGKRWIRVK
;
A
#
# COMPACT_ATOMS: atom_id res chain seq x y z
N MET A 1 5.30 -9.21 -14.94
CA MET A 1 5.18 -8.52 -13.66
C MET A 1 6.54 -7.93 -13.26
N SER A 2 6.55 -6.70 -12.77
CA SER A 2 7.79 -6.10 -12.31
C SER A 2 8.25 -6.77 -11.01
N ASP A 3 9.55 -6.74 -10.76
CA ASP A 3 10.11 -7.27 -9.53
C ASP A 3 9.62 -6.47 -8.33
N LEU A 4 9.24 -7.17 -7.28
CA LEU A 4 8.80 -6.54 -6.06
C LEU A 4 9.96 -6.53 -5.06
N ILE A 5 10.38 -5.34 -4.67
CA ILE A 5 11.47 -5.14 -3.71
C ILE A 5 10.83 -4.59 -2.43
N LEU A 6 11.17 -5.19 -1.30
CA LEU A 6 10.65 -4.75 -0.01
C LEU A 6 11.76 -4.04 0.76
N SER A 7 11.47 -2.82 1.25
CA SER A 7 12.40 -2.13 2.13
C SER A 7 12.51 -2.95 3.43
N LYS A 8 13.53 -2.64 4.24
CA LYS A 8 13.69 -3.32 5.53
C LYS A 8 12.46 -3.09 6.41
N HIS A 9 11.94 -1.87 6.40
CA HIS A 9 10.75 -1.52 7.16
C HIS A 9 9.53 -2.31 6.68
N ALA A 10 9.36 -2.45 5.36
CA ALA A 10 8.26 -3.22 4.80
C ALA A 10 8.38 -4.69 5.16
N GLN A 11 9.59 -5.25 5.11
CA GLN A 11 9.82 -6.64 5.50
C GLN A 11 9.44 -6.88 6.95
N LEU A 12 9.83 -5.96 7.83
CA LEU A 12 9.49 -6.06 9.24
C LEU A 12 7.99 -6.01 9.47
N LYS A 13 7.30 -5.08 8.81
CA LYS A 13 5.85 -4.94 8.96
C LYS A 13 5.10 -6.17 8.45
N ILE A 14 5.54 -6.72 7.33
CA ILE A 14 4.94 -7.93 6.77
C ILE A 14 5.09 -9.09 7.74
N HIS A 15 6.28 -9.22 8.31
CA HIS A 15 6.55 -10.28 9.28
C HIS A 15 5.72 -10.11 10.55
N GLU A 16 5.71 -8.91 11.13
CA GLU A 16 4.96 -8.64 12.36
C GLU A 16 3.46 -8.85 12.19
N ARG A 17 2.92 -8.46 11.04
CA ARG A 17 1.48 -8.51 10.78
C ARG A 17 1.05 -9.78 10.08
N ARG A 18 1.99 -10.68 9.77
CA ARG A 18 1.73 -11.94 9.05
C ARG A 18 0.98 -11.70 7.75
N ILE A 19 1.46 -10.74 6.98
CA ILE A 19 0.89 -10.39 5.69
C ILE A 19 1.54 -11.23 4.62
N ASP A 20 0.73 -11.89 3.79
CA ASP A 20 1.23 -12.69 2.68
C ASP A 20 1.69 -11.74 1.56
N LYS A 21 2.87 -12.01 1.01
CA LYS A 21 3.41 -11.22 -0.09
C LYS A 21 2.48 -11.17 -1.29
N ASP A 22 1.73 -12.26 -1.54
CA ASP A 22 0.77 -12.31 -2.65
C ASP A 22 -0.34 -11.27 -2.49
N LEU A 23 -0.72 -10.94 -1.26
CA LEU A 23 -1.71 -9.90 -1.00
C LEU A 23 -1.20 -8.54 -1.42
N LEU A 24 0.10 -8.29 -1.22
CA LEU A 24 0.73 -7.03 -1.64
C LEU A 24 0.71 -6.92 -3.16
N VAL A 25 1.08 -7.99 -3.83
CA VAL A 25 1.13 -8.01 -5.30
C VAL A 25 -0.25 -7.70 -5.86
N LYS A 26 -1.29 -8.37 -5.35
CA LYS A 26 -2.66 -8.15 -5.81
C LYS A 26 -3.10 -6.71 -5.58
N ALA A 27 -2.82 -6.17 -4.39
CA ALA A 27 -3.25 -4.82 -4.05
C ALA A 27 -2.55 -3.77 -4.91
N ILE A 28 -1.30 -4.01 -5.28
CA ILE A 28 -0.56 -3.10 -6.13
C ILE A 28 -1.02 -3.20 -7.59
N GLU A 29 -1.28 -4.41 -8.06
CA GLU A 29 -1.71 -4.62 -9.44
C GLU A 29 -3.14 -4.20 -9.70
N LYS A 30 -4.04 -4.43 -8.73
CA LYS A 30 -5.45 -4.09 -8.84
C LYS A 30 -5.93 -3.37 -7.59
N PRO A 31 -5.46 -2.15 -7.36
CA PRO A 31 -5.87 -1.42 -6.15
C PRO A 31 -7.31 -0.95 -6.25
N GLU A 32 -7.98 -0.91 -5.10
CA GLU A 32 -9.29 -0.28 -5.02
C GLU A 32 -9.15 1.24 -5.13
N PHE A 33 -8.09 1.78 -4.53
CA PHE A 33 -7.76 3.19 -4.61
C PHE A 33 -6.29 3.33 -4.92
N LEU A 34 -5.94 4.34 -5.71
CA LEU A 34 -4.55 4.65 -5.99
C LEU A 34 -4.36 6.15 -5.85
N PHE A 35 -3.43 6.54 -5.00
CA PHE A 35 -3.10 7.93 -4.75
C PHE A 35 -1.62 8.19 -5.01
N TYR A 36 -1.28 9.46 -5.20
CA TYR A 36 0.09 9.91 -5.19
C TYR A 36 0.28 10.77 -3.95
N ASP A 37 1.32 10.48 -3.17
CA ASP A 37 1.61 11.22 -1.94
C ASP A 37 2.63 12.32 -2.22
N LEU A 38 2.20 13.56 -2.10
CA LEU A 38 3.05 14.72 -2.38
C LEU A 38 4.20 14.85 -1.38
N PHE A 39 3.98 14.39 -0.14
CA PHE A 39 4.99 14.54 0.91
C PHE A 39 6.11 13.52 0.74
N SER A 40 5.77 12.27 0.58
CA SER A 40 6.77 11.21 0.44
C SER A 40 7.19 10.97 -1.00
N LYS A 41 6.46 11.58 -1.97
CA LYS A 41 6.70 11.40 -3.40
C LYS A 41 6.63 9.92 -3.78
N SER A 42 5.62 9.25 -3.26
CA SER A 42 5.40 7.83 -3.51
C SER A 42 3.97 7.59 -3.96
N MET A 43 3.74 6.45 -4.61
CA MET A 43 2.39 6.00 -4.91
C MET A 43 1.83 5.30 -3.69
N ILE A 44 0.52 5.38 -3.52
CA ILE A 44 -0.18 4.74 -2.41
C ILE A 44 -1.24 3.81 -3.00
N ALA A 45 -0.99 2.51 -2.94
CA ALA A 45 -1.98 1.52 -3.36
C ALA A 45 -2.78 1.07 -2.14
N ILE A 46 -4.08 1.01 -2.28
CA ILE A 46 -4.97 0.56 -1.21
C ILE A 46 -5.81 -0.59 -1.73
N GLY A 47 -5.71 -1.73 -1.08
CA GLY A 47 -6.47 -2.91 -1.46
C GLY A 47 -7.18 -3.53 -0.27
N LYS A 48 -8.37 -4.07 -0.52
CA LYS A 48 -9.14 -4.76 0.51
C LYS A 48 -8.65 -6.20 0.61
N VAL A 49 -8.34 -6.64 1.83
CA VAL A 49 -7.78 -7.97 2.06
C VAL A 49 -8.39 -8.59 3.31
N VAL A 50 -8.18 -9.90 3.46
CA VAL A 50 -8.53 -10.62 4.68
C VAL A 50 -7.23 -11.11 5.31
N ILE A 51 -6.97 -10.67 6.54
CA ILE A 51 -5.77 -11.07 7.28
C ILE A 51 -6.23 -11.71 8.58
N GLN A 52 -5.83 -12.97 8.78
CA GLN A 52 -6.21 -13.73 9.98
C GLN A 52 -7.71 -13.70 10.25
N GLY A 53 -8.49 -13.86 9.18
CA GLY A 53 -9.95 -13.91 9.28
C GLY A 53 -10.63 -12.55 9.39
N ASN A 54 -9.88 -11.45 9.39
CA ASN A 54 -10.44 -10.10 9.51
C ASN A 54 -10.29 -9.32 8.21
N GLU A 55 -11.39 -8.72 7.77
CA GLU A 55 -11.34 -7.83 6.61
C GLU A 55 -10.71 -6.52 7.01
N THR A 56 -9.80 -6.04 6.16
CA THR A 56 -9.15 -4.75 6.36
C THR A 56 -8.66 -4.24 5.02
N TYR A 57 -8.20 -3.01 4.99
CA TYR A 57 -7.51 -2.48 3.81
C TYR A 57 -6.03 -2.45 4.10
N LEU A 58 -5.22 -2.78 3.09
CA LEU A 58 -3.78 -2.58 3.18
C LEU A 58 -3.44 -1.28 2.46
N VAL A 59 -2.69 -0.43 3.14
CA VAL A 59 -2.17 0.81 2.58
C VAL A 59 -0.71 0.56 2.28
N ILE A 60 -0.33 0.68 1.01
CA ILE A 60 0.98 0.26 0.53
C ILE A 60 1.68 1.39 -0.22
N PRO A 61 2.46 2.22 0.47
CA PRO A 61 3.32 3.19 -0.20
C PRO A 61 4.42 2.50 -0.99
N PHE A 62 4.58 2.86 -2.25
CA PHE A 62 5.61 2.26 -3.09
C PHE A 62 6.12 3.26 -4.13
N ILE A 63 7.29 2.97 -4.69
CA ILE A 63 7.86 3.74 -5.79
C ILE A 63 8.27 2.80 -6.90
N LYS A 64 8.27 3.31 -8.12
CA LYS A 64 8.78 2.57 -9.27
C LYS A 64 10.23 2.94 -9.51
N GLU A 65 11.07 1.93 -9.65
CA GLU A 65 12.50 2.11 -9.95
C GLU A 65 12.83 1.26 -11.16
N GLY A 66 12.72 1.85 -12.35
CA GLY A 66 12.90 1.10 -13.59
C GLY A 66 11.80 0.06 -13.71
N ALA A 67 12.19 -1.21 -13.86
CA ALA A 67 11.25 -2.33 -13.96
C ALA A 67 10.80 -2.85 -12.59
N SER A 68 11.37 -2.31 -11.51
CA SER A 68 11.09 -2.79 -10.16
C SER A 68 10.08 -1.92 -9.45
N THR A 69 9.35 -2.52 -8.52
CA THR A 69 8.45 -1.80 -7.61
C THR A 69 9.00 -1.97 -6.20
N LYS A 70 9.34 -0.86 -5.56
CA LYS A 70 9.87 -0.90 -4.21
C LYS A 70 8.79 -0.48 -3.21
N VAL A 71 8.41 -1.42 -2.34
CA VAL A 71 7.45 -1.16 -1.27
C VAL A 71 8.18 -0.51 -0.11
N ILE A 72 7.75 0.70 0.25
CA ILE A 72 8.40 1.47 1.32
C ILE A 72 7.95 0.98 2.68
N THR A 73 6.66 0.79 2.84
CA THR A 73 6.07 0.25 4.06
C THR A 73 4.70 -0.31 3.72
N VAL A 74 4.04 -0.91 4.70
CA VAL A 74 2.68 -1.41 4.54
C VAL A 74 2.01 -1.39 5.90
N TYR A 75 0.76 -0.97 5.95
CA TYR A 75 0.01 -1.00 7.20
C TYR A 75 -1.47 -1.28 6.93
N PRO A 76 -2.14 -1.98 7.85
CA PRO A 76 -3.57 -2.20 7.73
C PRO A 76 -4.34 -0.98 8.21
N CYS A 77 -5.51 -0.77 7.62
CA CYS A 77 -6.38 0.33 8.00
C CYS A 77 -7.83 -0.10 7.78
N LYS A 78 -8.57 -0.30 8.86
CA LYS A 78 -9.97 -0.73 8.75
C LYS A 78 -10.87 0.40 8.29
N GLU A 79 -10.63 1.61 8.78
CA GLU A 79 -11.47 2.76 8.45
C GLU A 79 -10.80 3.59 7.36
N ILE A 80 -10.71 2.99 6.19
CA ILE A 80 -9.96 3.59 5.09
C ILE A 80 -10.56 4.93 4.64
N GLN A 81 -11.88 5.10 4.73
CA GLN A 81 -12.50 6.34 4.30
C GLN A 81 -12.05 7.52 5.18
N LYS A 82 -11.87 7.28 6.47
CA LYS A 82 -11.36 8.31 7.38
C LYS A 82 -9.94 8.71 7.01
N GLU A 83 -9.14 7.73 6.67
CA GLU A 83 -7.74 7.98 6.27
C GLU A 83 -7.71 8.78 4.96
N ILE A 84 -8.54 8.40 4.00
CA ILE A 84 -8.65 9.12 2.73
C ILE A 84 -9.12 10.56 2.96
N ASP A 85 -10.15 10.74 3.79
CA ASP A 85 -10.69 12.07 4.07
C ASP A 85 -9.65 12.99 4.71
N LYS A 86 -8.76 12.44 5.53
CA LYS A 86 -7.69 13.21 6.14
C LYS A 86 -6.64 13.68 5.14
N LYS A 87 -6.37 12.87 4.12
CA LYS A 87 -5.20 13.05 3.27
C LYS A 87 -5.48 13.47 1.86
N GLU A 88 -6.64 13.10 1.31
CA GLU A 88 -6.98 13.47 -0.06
C GLU A 88 -7.14 14.98 -0.21
N GLY A 89 -6.48 15.56 -1.21
CA GLY A 89 -6.51 17.00 -1.43
C GLY A 89 -5.53 17.77 -0.57
N LYS A 90 -4.89 17.11 0.40
CA LYS A 90 -3.89 17.74 1.28
C LYS A 90 -2.50 17.22 1.00
N ARG A 91 -2.34 15.91 1.01
CA ARG A 91 -1.07 15.28 0.64
C ARG A 91 -1.27 14.14 -0.37
N TRP A 92 -2.47 13.57 -0.45
CA TRP A 92 -2.76 12.51 -1.41
C TRP A 92 -3.56 13.07 -2.57
N ILE A 93 -3.08 12.81 -3.78
CA ILE A 93 -3.78 13.16 -5.02
C ILE A 93 -4.33 11.86 -5.59
N ARG A 94 -5.64 11.81 -5.83
CA ARG A 94 -6.25 10.60 -6.37
C ARG A 94 -5.81 10.36 -7.80
N VAL A 95 -5.33 9.16 -8.06
CA VAL A 95 -4.95 8.72 -9.41
C VAL A 95 -6.05 7.84 -9.99
N LYS A 96 -6.66 7.03 -9.11
CA LYS A 96 -7.63 6.06 -9.60
C LYS A 96 -8.62 5.66 -8.52
#